data_a80d0a4f781aa47fd6a831dbabb9c3ca
#
_entry.id   a80d0a4f781aa47fd6a831dbabb9c3ca
#
_cell.length_a   1.000
_cell.length_b   1.000
_cell.length_c   1.000
_cell.angle_alpha   90.00
_cell.angle_beta   90.00
_cell.angle_gamma   90.00
#
_symmetry.space_group_name_H-M   'P 1'
#
loop_
_entity.id
_entity.type
_entity.pdbx_description
1 polymer ?
#
loop_
_entity_poly.entity_id
_entity_poly.type
_entity_poly.pdbx_seq_one_letter_code
_entity_poly.pdbx_strand_id
1 'polypeptide(L)'
;MEKRADWIKEIYVDFNSVVKKGQVLAQIDPAIFEATVKQQQAAIVNAQANLAKLQANADYSRKTFNRYQNLYKRNFISKSDLDQAKSTYQADMAQIAAAKAQIVQAQAQYKTALTNLDYTKITAPVDGMIISRKIDVGQPVAASFQAPELFTIAQDLKKMQIEVNVSEADIGKVEKGQSVIYTLDGYPDSEFYGKVTQVRISPTTVSNVVTYSVIVEVENEDLKLKPGMT
;
A
#
# COMPACT_ATOMS: atom_id res chain seq x y z
N MET A 1 20.50 -19.82 6.35
CA MET A 1 19.02 -19.99 6.27
C MET A 1 18.44 -18.62 5.94
N GLU A 2 18.21 -18.34 4.67
CA GLU A 2 17.57 -17.13 4.23
C GLU A 2 16.14 -17.07 4.73
N LYS A 3 15.77 -15.93 5.31
CA LYS A 3 14.40 -15.67 5.79
C LYS A 3 13.44 -15.67 4.60
N ARG A 4 12.64 -16.72 4.46
CA ARG A 4 11.61 -16.90 3.41
C ARG A 4 10.40 -15.98 3.59
N ALA A 5 10.59 -14.70 3.93
CA ALA A 5 9.47 -13.81 4.26
C ALA A 5 8.80 -13.15 3.05
N ASP A 6 9.44 -13.14 1.88
CA ASP A 6 9.04 -12.29 0.76
C ASP A 6 8.95 -13.08 -0.56
N TRP A 7 8.38 -14.29 -0.53
CA TRP A 7 8.20 -15.14 -1.70
C TRP A 7 6.79 -15.04 -2.25
N ILE A 8 6.65 -15.06 -3.57
CA ILE A 8 5.35 -15.21 -4.21
C ILE A 8 4.82 -16.62 -3.93
N LYS A 9 3.73 -16.70 -3.18
CA LYS A 9 3.07 -17.96 -2.83
C LYS A 9 2.15 -18.43 -3.95
N GLU A 10 1.34 -17.54 -4.48
CA GLU A 10 0.34 -17.83 -5.50
C GLU A 10 0.19 -16.66 -6.47
N ILE A 11 -0.14 -16.96 -7.71
CA ILE A 11 -0.46 -15.98 -8.76
C ILE A 11 -1.85 -16.36 -9.29
N TYR A 12 -2.77 -15.39 -9.29
CA TYR A 12 -4.18 -15.63 -9.65
C TYR A 12 -4.53 -15.19 -11.07
N VAL A 13 -3.59 -14.58 -11.77
CA VAL A 13 -3.77 -14.01 -13.10
C VAL A 13 -2.64 -14.40 -14.03
N ASP A 14 -2.91 -14.41 -15.31
CA ASP A 14 -1.93 -14.71 -16.34
C ASP A 14 -1.95 -13.63 -17.45
N PHE A 15 -1.09 -13.76 -18.44
CA PHE A 15 -1.08 -12.90 -19.62
C PHE A 15 -2.48 -12.78 -20.23
N ASN A 16 -2.81 -11.58 -20.70
CA ASN A 16 -4.10 -11.23 -21.32
C ASN A 16 -5.34 -11.39 -20.39
N SER A 17 -5.13 -11.61 -19.08
CA SER A 17 -6.23 -11.63 -18.12
C SER A 17 -6.81 -10.22 -17.94
N VAL A 18 -8.13 -10.10 -18.03
CA VAL A 18 -8.84 -8.86 -17.70
C VAL A 18 -8.96 -8.76 -16.18
N VAL A 19 -8.57 -7.64 -15.62
CA VAL A 19 -8.55 -7.40 -14.18
C VAL A 19 -9.31 -6.13 -13.83
N LYS A 20 -9.91 -6.13 -12.64
CA LYS A 20 -10.60 -4.97 -12.07
C LYS A 20 -9.76 -4.34 -10.96
N LYS A 21 -9.92 -3.04 -10.77
CA LYS A 21 -9.30 -2.32 -9.66
C LYS A 21 -9.59 -3.00 -8.32
N GLY A 22 -8.54 -3.25 -7.54
CA GLY A 22 -8.61 -3.94 -6.25
C GLY A 22 -8.63 -5.47 -6.35
N GLN A 23 -8.68 -6.07 -7.56
CA GLN A 23 -8.57 -7.51 -7.74
C GLN A 23 -7.16 -7.99 -7.34
N VAL A 24 -7.08 -9.07 -6.58
CA VAL A 24 -5.80 -9.67 -6.19
C VAL A 24 -5.18 -10.36 -7.41
N LEU A 25 -3.93 -10.00 -7.70
CA LEU A 25 -3.13 -10.52 -8.82
C LEU A 25 -2.20 -11.64 -8.35
N ALA A 26 -1.57 -11.43 -7.19
CA ALA A 26 -0.65 -12.39 -6.59
C ALA A 26 -0.65 -12.23 -5.07
N GLN A 27 -0.20 -13.28 -4.38
CA GLN A 27 -0.09 -13.35 -2.93
C GLN A 27 1.35 -13.65 -2.54
N ILE A 28 1.94 -12.81 -1.71
CA ILE A 28 3.18 -13.08 -0.98
C ILE A 28 2.85 -14.02 0.19
N ASP A 29 3.77 -14.86 0.65
CA ASP A 29 3.51 -15.77 1.77
C ASP A 29 3.10 -15.00 3.04
N PRO A 30 1.84 -15.11 3.50
CA PRO A 30 1.32 -14.33 4.61
C PRO A 30 1.70 -14.91 5.98
N ALA A 31 2.34 -16.07 6.07
CA ALA A 31 2.47 -16.84 7.31
C ALA A 31 3.13 -16.04 8.46
N ILE A 32 4.19 -15.30 8.18
CA ILE A 32 4.90 -14.48 9.18
C ILE A 32 4.05 -13.27 9.58
N PHE A 33 3.37 -12.65 8.62
CA PHE A 33 2.50 -11.50 8.87
C PHE A 33 1.27 -11.90 9.69
N GLU A 34 0.66 -13.06 9.39
CA GLU A 34 -0.45 -13.62 10.19
C GLU A 34 -0.03 -13.94 11.63
N ALA A 35 1.17 -14.52 11.80
CA ALA A 35 1.71 -14.78 13.13
C ALA A 35 1.91 -13.47 13.92
N THR A 36 2.42 -12.43 13.25
CA THR A 36 2.59 -11.09 13.85
C THR A 36 1.24 -10.47 14.24
N VAL A 37 0.23 -10.58 13.38
CA VAL A 37 -1.14 -10.11 13.68
C VAL A 37 -1.69 -10.81 14.93
N LYS A 38 -1.57 -12.13 15.03
CA LYS A 38 -1.99 -12.90 16.19
C LYS A 38 -1.24 -12.50 17.47
N GLN A 39 0.06 -12.23 17.36
CA GLN A 39 0.87 -11.74 18.48
C GLN A 39 0.38 -10.38 18.98
N GLN A 40 0.13 -9.43 18.09
CA GLN A 40 -0.37 -8.10 18.46
C GLN A 40 -1.80 -8.17 19.01
N GLN A 41 -2.63 -9.06 18.51
CA GLN A 41 -3.96 -9.30 19.05
C GLN A 41 -3.90 -9.81 20.50
N ALA A 42 -2.99 -10.73 20.80
CA ALA A 42 -2.77 -11.21 22.17
C ALA A 42 -2.27 -10.10 23.10
N ALA A 43 -1.46 -9.15 22.60
CA ALA A 43 -1.00 -8.00 23.35
C ALA A 43 -2.18 -7.08 23.76
N ILE A 44 -3.18 -6.88 22.90
CA ILE A 44 -4.42 -6.14 23.24
C ILE A 44 -5.16 -6.84 24.37
N VAL A 45 -5.34 -8.16 24.28
CA VAL A 45 -6.04 -8.94 25.30
C VAL A 45 -5.33 -8.82 26.65
N ASN A 46 -4.01 -8.92 26.68
CA ASN A 46 -3.20 -8.74 27.88
C ASN A 46 -3.35 -7.33 28.49
N ALA A 47 -3.32 -6.28 27.64
CA ALA A 47 -3.51 -4.91 28.11
C ALA A 47 -4.93 -4.68 28.68
N GLN A 48 -5.95 -5.29 28.05
CA GLN A 48 -7.35 -5.25 28.56
C GLN A 48 -7.48 -5.97 29.90
N ALA A 49 -6.86 -7.14 30.06
CA ALA A 49 -6.86 -7.87 31.32
C ALA A 49 -6.17 -7.07 32.44
N ASN A 50 -5.07 -6.39 32.13
CA ASN A 50 -4.41 -5.49 33.07
C ASN A 50 -5.30 -4.30 33.46
N LEU A 51 -6.00 -3.69 32.51
CA LEU A 51 -6.97 -2.63 32.80
C LEU A 51 -8.07 -3.12 33.73
N ALA A 52 -8.63 -4.31 33.49
CA ALA A 52 -9.66 -4.89 34.35
C ALA A 52 -9.17 -5.09 35.79
N LYS A 53 -7.94 -5.58 35.98
CA LYS A 53 -7.28 -5.68 37.28
C LYS A 53 -7.19 -4.31 37.99
N LEU A 54 -6.72 -3.29 37.28
CA LEU A 54 -6.56 -1.94 37.83
C LEU A 54 -7.91 -1.29 38.16
N GLN A 55 -8.95 -1.57 37.35
CA GLN A 55 -10.32 -1.12 37.65
C GLN A 55 -10.85 -1.73 38.92
N ALA A 56 -10.60 -3.02 39.17
CA ALA A 56 -11.00 -3.67 40.43
C ALA A 56 -10.28 -3.05 41.64
N ASN A 57 -8.99 -2.73 41.54
CA ASN A 57 -8.25 -2.04 42.58
C ASN A 57 -8.80 -0.64 42.85
N ALA A 58 -9.08 0.14 41.81
CA ALA A 58 -9.65 1.48 41.93
C ALA A 58 -11.08 1.45 42.53
N ASP A 59 -11.86 0.44 42.22
CA ASP A 59 -13.16 0.26 42.85
C ASP A 59 -13.07 -0.03 44.37
N TYR A 60 -12.05 -0.80 44.75
CA TYR A 60 -11.76 -1.05 46.16
C TYR A 60 -11.32 0.23 46.87
N SER A 61 -10.35 0.95 46.33
CA SER A 61 -9.84 2.21 46.94
C SER A 61 -10.92 3.31 46.95
N ARG A 62 -11.78 3.39 45.93
CA ARG A 62 -12.97 4.26 45.93
C ARG A 62 -13.91 3.97 47.06
N LYS A 63 -14.27 2.68 47.29
CA LYS A 63 -15.13 2.27 48.40
C LYS A 63 -14.51 2.59 49.75
N THR A 64 -13.18 2.42 49.88
CA THR A 64 -12.43 2.75 51.11
C THR A 64 -12.42 4.25 51.33
N PHE A 65 -12.12 5.07 50.32
CA PHE A 65 -12.19 6.53 50.41
C PHE A 65 -13.58 7.02 50.83
N ASN A 66 -14.66 6.52 50.21
CA ASN A 66 -16.02 6.90 50.54
C ASN A 66 -16.38 6.52 51.99
N ARG A 67 -15.93 5.37 52.50
CA ARG A 67 -16.08 4.96 53.88
C ARG A 67 -15.36 5.91 54.82
N TYR A 68 -14.11 6.24 54.54
CA TYR A 68 -13.31 7.15 55.35
C TYR A 68 -13.90 8.55 55.33
N GLN A 69 -14.39 9.04 54.22
CA GLN A 69 -15.09 10.33 54.12
C GLN A 69 -16.31 10.37 55.07
N ASN A 70 -17.09 9.28 55.17
CA ASN A 70 -18.22 9.20 56.09
C ASN A 70 -17.79 9.11 57.57
N LEU A 71 -16.69 8.39 57.87
CA LEU A 71 -16.16 8.28 59.22
C LEU A 71 -15.57 9.61 59.70
N TYR A 72 -14.89 10.33 58.81
CA TYR A 72 -14.34 11.66 59.12
C TYR A 72 -15.44 12.67 59.44
N LYS A 73 -16.57 12.67 58.68
CA LYS A 73 -17.74 13.51 58.97
C LYS A 73 -18.32 13.28 60.38
N ARG A 74 -18.06 12.08 60.91
CA ARG A 74 -18.50 11.70 62.29
C ARG A 74 -17.40 11.81 63.32
N ASN A 75 -16.24 12.39 62.98
CA ASN A 75 -15.06 12.54 63.81
C ASN A 75 -14.46 11.21 64.34
N PHE A 76 -14.63 10.08 63.62
CA PHE A 76 -14.09 8.78 64.01
C PHE A 76 -12.68 8.51 63.46
N ILE A 77 -12.17 9.30 62.54
CA ILE A 77 -10.81 9.17 61.97
C ILE A 77 -10.13 10.52 61.84
N SER A 78 -8.80 10.49 61.69
CA SER A 78 -7.99 11.68 61.46
C SER A 78 -8.12 12.22 60.02
N LYS A 79 -7.79 13.51 59.85
CA LYS A 79 -7.69 14.09 58.50
C LYS A 79 -6.60 13.42 57.67
N SER A 80 -5.50 13.01 58.32
CA SER A 80 -4.40 12.30 57.68
C SER A 80 -4.86 10.98 57.02
N ASP A 81 -5.70 10.20 57.71
CA ASP A 81 -6.20 8.94 57.20
C ASP A 81 -7.12 9.14 56.00
N LEU A 82 -7.94 10.19 56.02
CA LEU A 82 -8.78 10.56 54.88
C LEU A 82 -7.94 10.99 53.67
N ASP A 83 -6.94 11.84 53.90
CA ASP A 83 -6.03 12.33 52.81
C ASP A 83 -5.23 11.18 52.21
N GLN A 84 -4.79 10.21 53.03
CA GLN A 84 -4.13 9.00 52.55
C GLN A 84 -5.05 8.14 51.69
N ALA A 85 -6.31 7.90 52.10
CA ALA A 85 -7.28 7.14 51.31
C ALA A 85 -7.62 7.82 49.98
N LYS A 86 -7.70 9.18 49.99
CA LYS A 86 -7.92 9.98 48.80
C LYS A 86 -6.73 9.87 47.84
N SER A 87 -5.51 9.98 48.33
CA SER A 87 -4.28 9.87 47.53
C SER A 87 -4.17 8.50 46.85
N THR A 88 -4.45 7.43 47.60
CA THR A 88 -4.48 6.06 47.05
C THR A 88 -5.50 5.92 45.92
N TYR A 89 -6.72 6.40 46.10
CA TYR A 89 -7.74 6.38 45.04
C TYR A 89 -7.31 7.19 43.80
N GLN A 90 -6.70 8.36 44.00
CA GLN A 90 -6.22 9.18 42.89
C GLN A 90 -5.07 8.49 42.13
N ALA A 91 -4.16 7.83 42.84
CA ALA A 91 -3.08 7.05 42.23
C ALA A 91 -3.62 5.89 41.38
N ASP A 92 -4.63 5.13 41.88
CA ASP A 92 -5.26 4.05 41.13
C ASP A 92 -5.97 4.57 39.87
N MET A 93 -6.64 5.72 39.97
CA MET A 93 -7.25 6.37 38.80
C MET A 93 -6.21 6.78 37.74
N ALA A 94 -5.05 7.26 38.17
CA ALA A 94 -3.95 7.57 37.24
C ALA A 94 -3.39 6.30 36.57
N GLN A 95 -3.31 5.18 37.30
CA GLN A 95 -2.93 3.88 36.74
C GLN A 95 -3.94 3.38 35.69
N ILE A 96 -5.24 3.58 35.91
CA ILE A 96 -6.27 3.27 34.89
C ILE A 96 -6.05 4.10 33.63
N ALA A 97 -5.77 5.40 33.77
CA ALA A 97 -5.49 6.26 32.60
C ALA A 97 -4.27 5.76 31.82
N ALA A 98 -3.19 5.39 32.52
CA ALA A 98 -1.99 4.81 31.87
C ALA A 98 -2.30 3.47 31.18
N ALA A 99 -3.09 2.59 31.82
CA ALA A 99 -3.47 1.31 31.20
C ALA A 99 -4.35 1.49 29.95
N LYS A 100 -5.25 2.49 29.95
CA LYS A 100 -6.03 2.85 28.75
C LYS A 100 -5.11 3.32 27.61
N ALA A 101 -4.10 4.14 27.89
CA ALA A 101 -3.12 4.55 26.89
C ALA A 101 -2.34 3.36 26.33
N GLN A 102 -2.00 2.37 27.18
CA GLN A 102 -1.36 1.13 26.73
C GLN A 102 -2.21 0.32 25.78
N ILE A 103 -3.54 0.27 25.99
CA ILE A 103 -4.48 -0.39 25.05
C ILE A 103 -4.46 0.33 23.70
N VAL A 104 -4.49 1.66 23.66
CA VAL A 104 -4.42 2.44 22.42
C VAL A 104 -3.13 2.16 21.67
N GLN A 105 -2.01 2.08 22.39
CA GLN A 105 -0.73 1.73 21.80
C GLN A 105 -0.76 0.32 21.18
N ALA A 106 -1.25 -0.68 21.90
CA ALA A 106 -1.37 -2.05 21.41
C ALA A 106 -2.30 -2.14 20.18
N GLN A 107 -3.40 -1.38 20.17
CA GLN A 107 -4.31 -1.29 19.02
C GLN A 107 -3.63 -0.68 17.80
N ALA A 108 -2.80 0.35 17.98
CA ALA A 108 -2.04 0.95 16.88
C ALA A 108 -1.04 -0.06 16.27
N GLN A 109 -0.33 -0.82 17.11
CA GLN A 109 0.58 -1.88 16.67
C GLN A 109 -0.16 -2.99 15.91
N TYR A 110 -1.32 -3.42 16.42
CA TYR A 110 -2.18 -4.39 15.73
C TYR A 110 -2.64 -3.89 14.36
N LYS A 111 -3.06 -2.63 14.26
CA LYS A 111 -3.45 -2.02 12.99
C LYS A 111 -2.29 -1.99 11.99
N THR A 112 -1.08 -1.67 12.44
CA THR A 112 0.13 -1.73 11.60
C THR A 112 0.38 -3.16 11.10
N ALA A 113 0.26 -4.17 11.98
CA ALA A 113 0.42 -5.57 11.58
C ALA A 113 -0.63 -6.02 10.56
N LEU A 114 -1.90 -5.59 10.70
CA LEU A 114 -2.96 -5.85 9.72
C LEU A 114 -2.66 -5.20 8.35
N THR A 115 -2.18 -3.95 8.35
CA THR A 115 -1.81 -3.27 7.12
C THR A 115 -0.66 -3.98 6.41
N ASN A 116 0.34 -4.45 7.15
CA ASN A 116 1.45 -5.22 6.58
C ASN A 116 0.97 -6.57 6.02
N LEU A 117 0.00 -7.21 6.68
CA LEU A 117 -0.63 -8.42 6.15
C LEU A 117 -1.43 -8.13 4.87
N ASP A 118 -2.12 -7.01 4.79
CA ASP A 118 -2.85 -6.64 3.57
C ASP A 118 -1.90 -6.33 2.40
N TYR A 119 -0.74 -5.76 2.67
CA TYR A 119 0.31 -5.54 1.66
C TYR A 119 0.92 -6.83 1.09
N THR A 120 0.69 -7.99 1.72
CA THR A 120 1.07 -9.27 1.10
C THR A 120 0.22 -9.63 -0.11
N LYS A 121 -0.94 -8.94 -0.30
CA LYS A 121 -1.80 -9.09 -1.47
C LYS A 121 -1.42 -8.03 -2.51
N ILE A 122 -0.91 -8.47 -3.63
CA ILE A 122 -0.62 -7.58 -4.76
C ILE A 122 -1.92 -7.40 -5.53
N THR A 123 -2.45 -6.19 -5.56
CA THR A 123 -3.74 -5.86 -6.19
C THR A 123 -3.58 -4.97 -7.41
N ALA A 124 -4.52 -5.05 -8.35
CA ALA A 124 -4.57 -4.16 -9.50
C ALA A 124 -4.93 -2.73 -9.05
N PRO A 125 -4.14 -1.70 -9.39
CA PRO A 125 -4.45 -0.32 -9.05
C PRO A 125 -5.55 0.29 -9.92
N VAL A 126 -5.79 -0.29 -11.10
CA VAL A 126 -6.71 0.17 -12.15
C VAL A 126 -7.39 -1.02 -12.82
N ASP A 127 -8.52 -0.76 -13.50
CA ASP A 127 -9.13 -1.72 -14.41
C ASP A 127 -8.27 -1.85 -15.68
N GLY A 128 -8.19 -3.04 -16.27
CA GLY A 128 -7.43 -3.21 -17.50
C GLY A 128 -7.13 -4.67 -17.84
N MET A 129 -6.14 -4.86 -18.70
CA MET A 129 -5.64 -6.18 -19.11
C MET A 129 -4.16 -6.30 -18.77
N ILE A 130 -3.76 -7.47 -18.29
CA ILE A 130 -2.34 -7.76 -18.00
C ILE A 130 -1.61 -7.99 -19.32
N ILE A 131 -0.62 -7.13 -19.59
CA ILE A 131 0.24 -7.24 -20.77
C ILE A 131 1.48 -8.07 -20.44
N SER A 132 2.05 -7.87 -19.25
CA SER A 132 3.31 -8.52 -18.86
C SER A 132 3.23 -8.97 -17.40
N ARG A 133 3.77 -10.15 -17.16
CA ARG A 133 4.00 -10.73 -15.83
C ARG A 133 5.50 -11.06 -15.72
N LYS A 134 6.19 -10.41 -14.79
CA LYS A 134 7.64 -10.58 -14.59
C LYS A 134 7.96 -11.33 -13.29
N ILE A 135 6.99 -12.04 -12.74
CA ILE A 135 7.15 -12.81 -11.50
C ILE A 135 6.67 -14.25 -11.69
N ASP A 136 7.28 -15.15 -10.94
CA ASP A 136 6.92 -16.56 -10.86
C ASP A 136 6.67 -17.00 -9.41
N VAL A 137 5.88 -18.08 -9.25
CA VAL A 137 5.65 -18.70 -7.94
C VAL A 137 6.97 -19.20 -7.36
N GLY A 138 7.22 -18.88 -6.11
CA GLY A 138 8.46 -19.22 -5.42
C GLY A 138 9.61 -18.21 -5.65
N GLN A 139 9.39 -17.15 -6.42
CA GLN A 139 10.37 -16.09 -6.62
C GLN A 139 10.38 -15.15 -5.41
N PRO A 140 11.56 -14.77 -4.86
CA PRO A 140 11.65 -13.77 -3.81
C PRO A 140 11.36 -12.38 -4.39
N VAL A 141 10.46 -11.63 -3.72
CA VAL A 141 10.20 -10.21 -4.01
C VAL A 141 11.08 -9.39 -3.08
N ALA A 142 12.40 -9.59 -3.16
CA ALA A 142 13.32 -8.76 -2.40
C ALA A 142 13.31 -7.35 -2.99
N ALA A 143 13.05 -6.35 -2.16
CA ALA A 143 13.29 -4.96 -2.48
C ALA A 143 14.81 -4.75 -2.62
N SER A 144 15.36 -5.09 -3.79
CA SER A 144 16.66 -4.60 -4.22
C SER A 144 16.54 -3.08 -4.41
N PHE A 145 17.66 -2.39 -4.55
CA PHE A 145 17.71 -0.93 -4.66
C PHE A 145 16.79 -0.29 -5.71
N GLN A 146 16.13 -1.08 -6.56
CA GLN A 146 15.10 -0.67 -7.50
C GLN A 146 13.85 -1.53 -7.27
N ALA A 147 12.69 -0.90 -7.19
CA ALA A 147 11.41 -1.60 -7.10
C ALA A 147 11.22 -2.46 -8.36
N PRO A 148 11.08 -3.79 -8.26
CA PRO A 148 10.88 -4.62 -9.43
C PRO A 148 9.48 -4.39 -10.02
N GLU A 149 9.43 -4.38 -11.35
CA GLU A 149 8.16 -4.37 -12.07
C GLU A 149 7.57 -5.79 -12.02
N LEU A 150 6.42 -5.93 -11.38
CA LEU A 150 5.79 -7.24 -11.18
C LEU A 150 4.78 -7.56 -12.29
N PHE A 151 3.90 -6.61 -12.58
CA PHE A 151 2.88 -6.69 -13.62
C PHE A 151 2.79 -5.38 -14.39
N THR A 152 2.53 -5.47 -15.69
CA THR A 152 2.18 -4.33 -16.52
C THR A 152 0.71 -4.46 -16.91
N ILE A 153 -0.09 -3.43 -16.63
CA ILE A 153 -1.54 -3.41 -16.90
C ILE A 153 -1.83 -2.30 -17.91
N ALA A 154 -2.49 -2.64 -19.03
CA ALA A 154 -3.04 -1.66 -19.94
C ALA A 154 -4.48 -1.36 -19.55
N GLN A 155 -4.82 -0.09 -19.38
CA GLN A 155 -6.19 0.33 -19.06
C GLN A 155 -7.10 0.22 -20.27
N ASP A 156 -6.63 0.67 -21.41
CA ASP A 156 -7.40 0.67 -22.66
C ASP A 156 -6.46 0.41 -23.84
N LEU A 157 -6.66 -0.71 -24.52
CA LEU A 157 -5.91 -1.06 -25.72
C LEU A 157 -6.45 -0.37 -26.99
N LYS A 158 -7.59 0.30 -26.92
CA LYS A 158 -8.15 1.04 -28.07
C LYS A 158 -7.47 2.38 -28.26
N LYS A 159 -6.95 2.96 -27.19
CA LYS A 159 -6.18 4.21 -27.22
C LYS A 159 -4.73 3.91 -26.98
N MET A 160 -3.93 4.05 -28.01
CA MET A 160 -2.50 3.79 -27.95
C MET A 160 -1.72 5.04 -28.32
N GLN A 161 -0.47 5.05 -27.96
CA GLN A 161 0.47 6.08 -28.38
C GLN A 161 1.71 5.42 -28.98
N ILE A 162 2.23 6.03 -30.02
CA ILE A 162 3.53 5.71 -30.60
C ILE A 162 4.53 6.76 -30.11
N GLU A 163 5.65 6.32 -29.58
CA GLU A 163 6.77 7.18 -29.26
C GLU A 163 7.79 7.11 -30.41
N VAL A 164 7.90 8.21 -31.14
CA VAL A 164 8.80 8.31 -32.29
C VAL A 164 10.02 9.15 -31.88
N ASN A 165 11.22 8.63 -32.13
CA ASN A 165 12.46 9.37 -31.92
C ASN A 165 12.83 10.10 -33.19
N VAL A 166 12.75 11.45 -33.17
CA VAL A 166 13.06 12.33 -34.30
C VAL A 166 14.40 13.01 -34.04
N SER A 167 15.24 13.07 -35.08
CA SER A 167 16.55 13.72 -34.99
C SER A 167 16.44 15.22 -34.74
N GLU A 168 17.47 15.82 -34.12
CA GLU A 168 17.55 17.27 -33.92
C GLU A 168 17.43 18.05 -35.25
N ALA A 169 17.91 17.49 -36.36
CA ALA A 169 17.84 18.13 -37.68
C ALA A 169 16.41 18.26 -38.22
N ASP A 170 15.51 17.34 -37.81
CA ASP A 170 14.15 17.28 -38.37
C ASP A 170 13.08 17.74 -37.39
N ILE A 171 13.36 17.80 -36.06
CA ILE A 171 12.38 18.15 -35.04
C ILE A 171 11.73 19.52 -35.26
N GLY A 172 12.48 20.48 -35.89
CA GLY A 172 11.95 21.80 -36.19
C GLY A 172 10.79 21.83 -37.19
N LYS A 173 10.54 20.72 -37.90
CA LYS A 173 9.43 20.56 -38.86
C LYS A 173 8.20 19.87 -38.25
N VAL A 174 8.32 19.37 -37.02
CA VAL A 174 7.27 18.61 -36.37
C VAL A 174 6.47 19.50 -35.44
N GLU A 175 5.18 19.63 -35.67
CA GLU A 175 4.28 20.46 -34.89
C GLU A 175 3.16 19.62 -34.25
N LYS A 176 2.70 20.06 -33.07
CA LYS A 176 1.53 19.47 -32.41
C LYS A 176 0.29 19.63 -33.31
N GLY A 177 -0.44 18.53 -33.48
CA GLY A 177 -1.65 18.49 -34.32
C GLY A 177 -1.43 18.01 -35.71
N GLN A 178 -0.20 17.78 -36.15
CA GLN A 178 0.17 17.26 -37.47
C GLN A 178 -0.31 15.80 -37.62
N SER A 179 -0.86 15.48 -38.80
CA SER A 179 -1.24 14.11 -39.14
C SER A 179 0.00 13.30 -39.50
N VAL A 180 0.05 12.05 -39.04
CA VAL A 180 1.13 11.10 -39.29
C VAL A 180 0.57 9.86 -39.95
N ILE A 181 1.24 9.40 -41.01
CA ILE A 181 0.99 8.10 -41.63
C ILE A 181 2.15 7.21 -41.22
N TYR A 182 1.86 6.00 -40.77
CA TYR A 182 2.86 5.04 -40.35
C TYR A 182 2.50 3.63 -40.83
N THR A 183 3.50 2.81 -41.00
CA THR A 183 3.39 1.37 -41.31
C THR A 183 4.04 0.59 -40.17
N LEU A 184 3.61 -0.64 -39.98
CA LEU A 184 4.14 -1.56 -38.99
C LEU A 184 4.77 -2.76 -39.67
N ASP A 185 5.88 -3.26 -39.17
CA ASP A 185 6.53 -4.44 -39.71
C ASP A 185 5.62 -5.68 -39.75
N GLY A 186 4.68 -5.78 -38.80
CA GLY A 186 3.67 -6.84 -38.75
C GLY A 186 2.54 -6.68 -39.77
N TYR A 187 2.36 -5.51 -40.39
CA TYR A 187 1.32 -5.18 -41.36
C TYR A 187 1.85 -4.27 -42.48
N PRO A 188 2.79 -4.75 -43.32
CA PRO A 188 3.51 -3.90 -44.27
C PRO A 188 2.62 -3.28 -45.37
N ASP A 189 1.49 -3.95 -45.67
CA ASP A 189 0.56 -3.49 -46.70
C ASP A 189 -0.56 -2.59 -46.16
N SER A 190 -0.52 -2.23 -44.87
CA SER A 190 -1.54 -1.44 -44.22
C SER A 190 -0.98 -0.08 -43.78
N GLU A 191 -1.62 0.98 -44.18
CA GLU A 191 -1.35 2.33 -43.69
C GLU A 191 -2.21 2.63 -42.47
N PHE A 192 -1.57 3.14 -41.45
CA PHE A 192 -2.23 3.57 -40.23
C PHE A 192 -2.09 5.09 -40.07
N TYR A 193 -3.05 5.70 -39.43
CA TYR A 193 -3.11 7.14 -39.25
C TYR A 193 -3.05 7.49 -37.76
N GLY A 194 -2.30 8.55 -37.45
CA GLY A 194 -2.18 9.08 -36.10
C GLY A 194 -2.06 10.60 -36.11
N LYS A 195 -2.06 11.19 -34.93
CA LYS A 195 -1.91 12.63 -34.76
C LYS A 195 -0.86 12.93 -33.70
N VAL A 196 0.03 13.88 -34.02
CA VAL A 196 1.01 14.37 -33.04
C VAL A 196 0.29 15.09 -31.91
N THR A 197 0.38 14.55 -30.70
CA THR A 197 -0.22 15.17 -29.50
C THR A 197 0.80 15.97 -28.71
N GLN A 198 2.06 15.52 -28.71
CA GLN A 198 3.12 16.18 -27.93
C GLN A 198 4.49 15.99 -28.58
N VAL A 199 5.25 17.07 -28.59
CA VAL A 199 6.69 17.05 -28.86
C VAL A 199 7.41 17.27 -27.53
N ARG A 200 8.21 16.30 -27.07
CA ARG A 200 8.96 16.42 -25.80
C ARG A 200 10.18 17.31 -26.02
N ILE A 201 10.36 18.30 -25.16
CA ILE A 201 11.47 19.27 -25.26
C ILE A 201 12.78 18.67 -24.74
N SER A 202 12.72 17.66 -23.86
CA SER A 202 13.91 17.01 -23.31
C SER A 202 14.53 16.06 -24.34
N PRO A 203 15.78 16.29 -24.79
CA PRO A 203 16.45 15.40 -25.72
C PRO A 203 16.91 14.11 -25.01
N THR A 204 16.99 13.05 -25.79
CA THR A 204 17.65 11.80 -25.41
C THR A 204 18.85 11.59 -26.32
N THR A 205 20.03 11.35 -25.75
CA THR A 205 21.23 11.08 -26.54
C THR A 205 21.50 9.58 -26.54
N VAL A 206 21.39 8.96 -27.69
CA VAL A 206 21.73 7.56 -27.92
C VAL A 206 22.85 7.47 -28.93
N SER A 207 23.96 6.84 -28.59
CA SER A 207 25.12 6.66 -29.45
C SER A 207 25.62 7.99 -30.08
N ASN A 208 25.68 9.06 -29.29
CA ASN A 208 26.07 10.42 -29.71
C ASN A 208 25.10 11.10 -30.71
N VAL A 209 23.92 10.57 -30.93
CA VAL A 209 22.87 11.20 -31.72
C VAL A 209 21.83 11.80 -30.78
N VAL A 210 21.56 13.10 -30.91
CA VAL A 210 20.52 13.80 -30.16
C VAL A 210 19.18 13.59 -30.86
N THR A 211 18.22 13.03 -30.11
CA THR A 211 16.86 12.78 -30.60
C THR A 211 15.84 13.36 -29.64
N TYR A 212 14.69 13.71 -30.16
CA TYR A 212 13.53 14.19 -29.40
C TYR A 212 12.38 13.21 -29.55
N SER A 213 11.72 12.86 -28.43
CA SER A 213 10.55 11.99 -28.46
C SER A 213 9.31 12.76 -28.87
N VAL A 214 8.65 12.29 -29.92
CA VAL A 214 7.36 12.78 -30.41
C VAL A 214 6.31 11.74 -30.09
N ILE A 215 5.23 12.16 -29.42
CA ILE A 215 4.11 11.27 -29.07
C ILE A 215 3.02 11.44 -30.11
N VAL A 216 2.67 10.34 -30.75
CA VAL A 216 1.61 10.24 -31.74
C VAL A 216 0.47 9.41 -31.14
N GLU A 217 -0.72 9.99 -31.01
CA GLU A 217 -1.90 9.27 -30.58
C GLU A 217 -2.50 8.50 -31.76
N VAL A 218 -2.86 7.25 -31.51
CA VAL A 218 -3.41 6.33 -32.51
C VAL A 218 -4.61 5.61 -31.93
N GLU A 219 -5.62 5.45 -32.78
CA GLU A 219 -6.82 4.67 -32.47
C GLU A 219 -6.62 3.22 -32.91
N ASN A 220 -6.96 2.28 -32.02
CA ASN A 220 -6.80 0.84 -32.23
C ASN A 220 -8.16 0.14 -32.02
N GLU A 221 -9.16 0.53 -32.83
CA GLU A 221 -10.50 -0.02 -32.72
C GLU A 221 -10.54 -1.53 -32.96
N ASP A 222 -9.76 -2.00 -33.92
CA ASP A 222 -9.67 -3.41 -34.32
C ASP A 222 -8.77 -4.25 -33.42
N LEU A 223 -8.11 -3.67 -32.41
CA LEU A 223 -7.14 -4.32 -31.53
C LEU A 223 -5.98 -5.02 -32.27
N LYS A 224 -5.65 -4.53 -33.48
CA LYS A 224 -4.54 -5.05 -34.29
C LYS A 224 -3.18 -4.62 -33.75
N LEU A 225 -3.11 -3.41 -33.18
CA LEU A 225 -1.91 -2.88 -32.58
C LEU A 225 -1.69 -3.52 -31.22
N LYS A 226 -0.48 -4.02 -30.99
CA LYS A 226 -0.08 -4.58 -29.69
C LYS A 226 1.00 -3.71 -29.07
N PRO A 227 1.03 -3.57 -27.74
CA PRO A 227 2.10 -2.87 -27.06
C PRO A 227 3.49 -3.46 -27.40
N GLY A 228 4.46 -2.60 -27.73
CA GLY A 228 5.82 -3.03 -28.08
C GLY A 228 6.02 -3.36 -29.57
N MET A 229 5.04 -3.12 -30.44
CA MET A 229 5.26 -3.16 -31.90
C MET A 229 6.12 -1.97 -32.37
N THR A 230 6.97 -2.22 -33.37
CA THR A 230 7.83 -1.24 -34.05
C THR A 230 7.50 -1.17 -35.50
#